data_ca29dd924f8453d2ff6648cb5a54f523
#
_entry.id   ca29dd924f8453d2ff6648cb5a54f523
#
_cell.length_a   1.000
_cell.length_b   1.000
_cell.length_c   1.000
_cell.angle_alpha   90.00
_cell.angle_beta   90.00
_cell.angle_gamma   90.00
#
_symmetry.space_group_name_H-M   'P 1'
#
loop_
_entity.id
_entity.type
_entity.pdbx_description
1 polymer ?
#
loop_
_entity_poly.entity_id
_entity_poly.type
_entity_poly.pdbx_seq_one_letter_code
_entity_poly.pdbx_strand_id
1 'polypeptide(L)'
;MSEVQARALIEETIPSYYSSSPRAVSFVNDKYLSLAAPVIAYWFSSFAFHMLDVLQLPATEKYRLHPPQEVAKRNLVGVGRVLAMVVLQHVLQTVLGILVVEDTPHTATERTDVHVVPDVLGVYHTLEQLVGHVVTPSAQLQNILLRIAIALYWWTIPWLQFWFACFVMDAWQYALHRTMHESRWLYRTFHSHHHRLYVPYAFGALYNHPIEGLLLDTVSGALGQAASGMNNRMSAVFFTISTFKTCLLYTSPSPRDKRQS
;
A
#
# COMPACT_ATOMS: atom_id res chain seq x y z
N MET A 1 2.40 34.55 19.52
CA MET A 1 1.24 34.26 18.64
C MET A 1 0.07 33.88 19.53
N SER A 2 -1.17 34.30 19.24
CA SER A 2 -2.33 33.89 20.04
C SER A 2 -2.75 32.45 19.65
N GLU A 3 -3.33 31.70 20.60
CA GLU A 3 -3.83 30.36 20.33
C GLU A 3 -4.90 30.32 19.24
N VAL A 4 -5.71 31.37 19.12
CA VAL A 4 -6.72 31.55 18.08
C VAL A 4 -6.08 31.65 16.70
N GLN A 5 -4.96 32.37 16.56
CA GLN A 5 -4.23 32.48 15.29
C GLN A 5 -3.55 31.18 14.91
N ALA A 6 -3.01 30.45 15.89
CA ALA A 6 -2.42 29.13 15.65
C ALA A 6 -3.47 28.13 15.16
N ARG A 7 -4.64 28.10 15.81
CA ARG A 7 -5.77 27.25 15.40
C ARG A 7 -6.23 27.55 13.99
N ALA A 8 -6.47 28.81 13.65
CA ALA A 8 -6.89 29.21 12.30
C ALA A 8 -5.88 28.76 11.23
N LEU A 9 -4.57 28.92 11.48
CA LEU A 9 -3.54 28.47 10.55
C LEU A 9 -3.51 26.96 10.38
N ILE A 10 -3.72 26.18 11.45
CA ILE A 10 -3.78 24.71 11.39
C ILE A 10 -4.99 24.29 10.57
N GLU A 11 -6.17 24.88 10.81
CA GLU A 11 -7.41 24.54 10.09
C GLU A 11 -7.31 24.88 8.60
N GLU A 12 -6.69 25.99 8.23
CA GLU A 12 -6.45 26.39 6.82
C GLU A 12 -5.51 25.43 6.09
N THR A 13 -4.61 24.76 6.81
CA THR A 13 -3.59 23.88 6.21
C THR A 13 -3.96 22.40 6.20
N ILE A 14 -5.19 22.03 6.60
CA ILE A 14 -5.64 20.62 6.57
C ILE A 14 -5.60 20.07 5.15
N PRO A 15 -4.79 19.03 4.86
CA PRO A 15 -4.69 18.47 3.52
C PRO A 15 -5.94 17.72 3.10
N SER A 16 -6.18 17.64 1.79
CA SER A 16 -7.36 16.97 1.21
C SER A 16 -7.48 15.49 1.58
N TYR A 17 -6.37 14.79 1.82
CA TYR A 17 -6.39 13.39 2.25
C TYR A 17 -6.84 13.21 3.72
N TYR A 18 -6.84 14.30 4.49
CA TYR A 18 -7.33 14.36 5.86
C TYR A 18 -8.63 15.17 5.98
N SER A 19 -9.16 15.63 4.85
CA SER A 19 -10.36 16.45 4.78
C SER A 19 -11.49 15.88 5.65
N SER A 20 -12.19 16.78 6.35
CA SER A 20 -13.44 16.51 7.07
C SER A 20 -14.58 15.98 6.18
N SER A 21 -14.39 16.00 4.85
CA SER A 21 -15.29 15.31 3.92
C SER A 21 -15.34 13.80 4.25
N PRO A 22 -16.53 13.23 4.46
CA PRO A 22 -16.68 11.81 4.80
C PRO A 22 -16.22 10.86 3.68
N ARG A 23 -15.90 11.39 2.51
CA ARG A 23 -15.50 10.63 1.31
C ARG A 23 -14.39 11.35 0.56
N ALA A 24 -13.34 10.62 0.20
CA ALA A 24 -12.30 11.10 -0.72
C ALA A 24 -12.88 11.32 -2.13
N VAL A 25 -13.82 10.46 -2.53
CA VAL A 25 -14.54 10.52 -3.80
C VAL A 25 -16.04 10.58 -3.49
N SER A 26 -16.76 11.54 -4.08
CA SER A 26 -18.16 11.88 -3.71
C SER A 26 -19.14 10.70 -3.77
N PHE A 27 -18.89 9.72 -4.63
CA PHE A 27 -19.81 8.59 -4.88
C PHE A 27 -19.41 7.27 -4.21
N VAL A 28 -18.22 7.19 -3.56
CA VAL A 28 -17.71 5.96 -2.92
C VAL A 28 -17.24 6.25 -1.49
N ASN A 29 -17.65 5.39 -0.55
CA ASN A 29 -17.14 5.44 0.82
C ASN A 29 -15.64 5.02 0.85
N ASP A 30 -14.85 5.65 1.72
CA ASP A 30 -13.42 5.41 1.86
C ASP A 30 -13.06 3.95 2.16
N LYS A 31 -13.92 3.23 2.89
CA LYS A 31 -13.82 1.78 3.09
C LYS A 31 -13.81 1.03 1.77
N TYR A 32 -14.82 1.25 0.92
CA TYR A 32 -14.91 0.57 -0.37
C TYR A 32 -13.83 1.03 -1.34
N LEU A 33 -13.41 2.30 -1.25
CA LEU A 33 -12.30 2.82 -2.03
C LEU A 33 -10.99 2.08 -1.68
N SER A 34 -10.71 1.87 -0.39
CA SER A 34 -9.49 1.17 0.05
C SER A 34 -9.45 -0.31 -0.39
N LEU A 35 -10.62 -0.94 -0.52
CA LEU A 35 -10.72 -2.32 -1.01
C LEU A 35 -10.69 -2.42 -2.54
N ALA A 36 -11.31 -1.46 -3.25
CA ALA A 36 -11.39 -1.48 -4.71
C ALA A 36 -10.09 -1.00 -5.40
N ALA A 37 -9.40 -0.02 -4.82
CA ALA A 37 -8.24 0.60 -5.43
C ALA A 37 -7.09 -0.39 -5.75
N PRO A 38 -6.67 -1.30 -4.85
CA PRO A 38 -5.66 -2.31 -5.17
C PRO A 38 -6.12 -3.30 -6.23
N VAL A 39 -7.41 -3.68 -6.26
CA VAL A 39 -7.96 -4.56 -7.29
C VAL A 39 -7.91 -3.88 -8.66
N ILE A 40 -8.33 -2.61 -8.74
CA ILE A 40 -8.25 -1.82 -9.98
C ILE A 40 -6.78 -1.67 -10.41
N ALA A 41 -5.88 -1.37 -9.48
CA ALA A 41 -4.45 -1.24 -9.76
C ALA A 41 -3.85 -2.53 -10.34
N TYR A 42 -4.21 -3.68 -9.76
CA TYR A 42 -3.76 -4.99 -10.27
C TYR A 42 -4.24 -5.22 -11.71
N TRP A 43 -5.56 -5.09 -11.97
CA TRP A 43 -6.09 -5.33 -13.31
C TRP A 43 -5.57 -4.34 -14.34
N PHE A 44 -5.48 -3.05 -13.97
CA PHE A 44 -4.89 -2.03 -14.84
C PHE A 44 -3.45 -2.37 -15.21
N SER A 45 -2.60 -2.67 -14.21
CA SER A 45 -1.19 -3.03 -14.44
C SER A 45 -1.07 -4.29 -15.29
N SER A 46 -1.83 -5.34 -14.94
CA SER A 46 -1.78 -6.61 -15.64
C SER A 46 -2.23 -6.48 -17.11
N PHE A 47 -3.29 -5.71 -17.38
CA PHE A 47 -3.70 -5.43 -18.75
C PHE A 47 -2.70 -4.57 -19.49
N ALA A 48 -2.12 -3.55 -18.86
CA ALA A 48 -1.09 -2.73 -19.48
C ALA A 48 0.13 -3.56 -19.93
N PHE A 49 0.65 -4.41 -19.04
CA PHE A 49 1.75 -5.31 -19.38
C PHE A 49 1.35 -6.36 -20.42
N HIS A 50 0.14 -6.92 -20.33
CA HIS A 50 -0.36 -7.85 -21.34
C HIS A 50 -0.48 -7.20 -22.71
N MET A 51 -0.94 -5.95 -22.78
CA MET A 51 -0.98 -5.21 -24.06
C MET A 51 0.41 -4.99 -24.65
N LEU A 52 1.43 -4.68 -23.81
CA LEU A 52 2.82 -4.60 -24.27
C LEU A 52 3.31 -5.94 -24.82
N ASP A 53 2.93 -7.05 -24.17
CA ASP A 53 3.26 -8.40 -24.64
C ASP A 53 2.62 -8.74 -25.98
N VAL A 54 1.37 -8.34 -26.21
CA VAL A 54 0.61 -8.62 -27.43
C VAL A 54 1.06 -7.71 -28.60
N LEU A 55 1.27 -6.43 -28.33
CA LEU A 55 1.64 -5.45 -29.36
C LEU A 55 3.07 -5.62 -29.89
N GLN A 56 3.95 -6.28 -29.15
CA GLN A 56 5.34 -6.58 -29.57
C GLN A 56 6.06 -5.36 -30.16
N LEU A 57 5.93 -4.21 -29.50
CA LEU A 57 6.52 -2.96 -29.99
C LEU A 57 8.04 -3.05 -30.00
N PRO A 58 8.73 -2.62 -31.09
CA PRO A 58 10.20 -2.67 -31.17
C PRO A 58 10.91 -1.96 -30.01
N ALA A 59 10.29 -0.92 -29.46
CA ALA A 59 10.81 -0.18 -28.32
C ALA A 59 10.82 -1.01 -27.03
N THR A 60 9.88 -1.94 -26.84
CA THR A 60 9.73 -2.78 -25.64
C THR A 60 10.34 -4.16 -25.83
N GLU A 61 10.44 -4.68 -27.06
CA GLU A 61 10.99 -6.01 -27.34
C GLU A 61 12.44 -6.18 -26.85
N LYS A 62 13.25 -5.14 -26.88
CA LYS A 62 14.63 -5.16 -26.37
C LYS A 62 14.72 -5.42 -24.85
N TYR A 63 13.62 -5.26 -24.12
CA TYR A 63 13.54 -5.52 -22.68
C TYR A 63 12.83 -6.84 -22.36
N ARG A 64 12.28 -7.53 -23.39
CA ARG A 64 11.64 -8.83 -23.21
C ARG A 64 12.66 -9.90 -22.85
N LEU A 65 12.44 -10.60 -21.76
CA LEU A 65 13.32 -11.68 -21.29
C LEU A 65 12.93 -13.03 -21.83
N HIS A 66 11.63 -13.29 -21.93
CA HIS A 66 11.07 -14.57 -22.35
C HIS A 66 10.13 -14.38 -23.54
N PRO A 67 10.34 -15.11 -24.64
CA PRO A 67 9.42 -15.07 -25.77
C PRO A 67 8.06 -15.68 -25.38
N PRO A 68 6.94 -15.24 -26.00
CA PRO A 68 5.59 -15.71 -25.67
C PRO A 68 5.42 -17.23 -25.71
N GLN A 69 6.19 -17.92 -26.56
CA GLN A 69 6.16 -19.38 -26.68
C GLN A 69 6.67 -20.09 -25.41
N GLU A 70 7.60 -19.47 -24.65
CA GLU A 70 8.08 -20.06 -23.40
C GLU A 70 7.02 -20.00 -22.31
N VAL A 71 6.20 -18.96 -22.25
CA VAL A 71 5.09 -18.85 -21.29
C VAL A 71 4.16 -20.05 -21.41
N ALA A 72 3.80 -20.45 -22.64
CA ALA A 72 2.91 -21.58 -22.88
C ALA A 72 3.57 -22.94 -22.64
N LYS A 73 4.88 -23.08 -22.92
CA LYS A 73 5.60 -24.35 -22.88
C LYS A 73 6.15 -24.70 -21.50
N ARG A 74 6.62 -23.70 -20.72
CA ARG A 74 7.33 -23.93 -19.46
C ARG A 74 6.41 -23.83 -18.22
N ASN A 75 5.32 -23.09 -18.29
CA ASN A 75 4.40 -22.95 -17.18
C ASN A 75 3.55 -24.23 -17.01
N LEU A 76 3.47 -24.73 -15.77
CA LEU A 76 2.70 -25.92 -15.43
C LEU A 76 1.21 -25.63 -15.22
N VAL A 77 0.78 -24.39 -15.45
CA VAL A 77 -0.60 -23.95 -15.28
C VAL A 77 -1.02 -23.05 -16.41
N GLY A 78 -2.21 -23.27 -16.97
CA GLY A 78 -2.77 -22.45 -18.05
C GLY A 78 -3.32 -21.11 -17.55
N VAL A 79 -3.33 -20.11 -18.43
CA VAL A 79 -3.77 -18.74 -18.15
C VAL A 79 -5.19 -18.68 -17.57
N GLY A 80 -6.13 -19.48 -18.08
CA GLY A 80 -7.51 -19.52 -17.57
C GLY A 80 -7.59 -19.91 -16.09
N ARG A 81 -6.76 -20.87 -15.63
CA ARG A 81 -6.69 -21.25 -14.23
C ARG A 81 -6.06 -20.12 -13.37
N VAL A 82 -5.03 -19.46 -13.88
CA VAL A 82 -4.42 -18.33 -13.20
C VAL A 82 -5.44 -17.21 -12.99
N LEU A 83 -6.16 -16.81 -14.03
CA LEU A 83 -7.21 -15.80 -13.95
C LEU A 83 -8.31 -16.19 -12.95
N ALA A 84 -8.78 -17.44 -13.00
CA ALA A 84 -9.81 -17.93 -12.06
C ALA A 84 -9.33 -17.87 -10.60
N MET A 85 -8.08 -18.24 -10.32
CA MET A 85 -7.52 -18.18 -8.97
C MET A 85 -7.32 -16.75 -8.48
N VAL A 86 -6.89 -15.84 -9.35
CA VAL A 86 -6.75 -14.41 -9.01
C VAL A 86 -8.12 -13.78 -8.73
N VAL A 87 -9.13 -14.08 -9.54
CA VAL A 87 -10.51 -13.60 -9.28
C VAL A 87 -11.03 -14.14 -7.95
N LEU A 88 -10.83 -15.44 -7.68
CA LEU A 88 -11.19 -16.03 -6.39
C LEU A 88 -10.48 -15.33 -5.23
N GLN A 89 -9.18 -15.06 -5.37
CA GLN A 89 -8.39 -14.34 -4.37
C GLN A 89 -8.96 -12.94 -4.10
N HIS A 90 -9.27 -12.17 -5.16
CA HIS A 90 -9.87 -10.85 -5.01
C HIS A 90 -11.24 -10.89 -4.33
N VAL A 91 -12.08 -11.89 -4.67
CA VAL A 91 -13.39 -12.06 -4.01
C VAL A 91 -13.21 -12.35 -2.52
N LEU A 92 -12.33 -13.28 -2.16
CA LEU A 92 -12.06 -13.63 -0.75
C LEU A 92 -11.49 -12.43 0.03
N GLN A 93 -10.53 -11.71 -0.54
CA GLN A 93 -9.94 -10.52 0.07
C GLN A 93 -10.97 -9.40 0.26
N THR A 94 -11.80 -9.16 -0.76
CA THR A 94 -12.85 -8.13 -0.71
C THR A 94 -13.92 -8.46 0.32
N VAL A 95 -14.40 -9.70 0.36
CA VAL A 95 -15.38 -10.15 1.36
C VAL A 95 -14.81 -10.02 2.77
N LEU A 96 -13.58 -10.50 3.00
CA LEU A 96 -12.92 -10.35 4.29
C LEU A 96 -12.73 -8.88 4.66
N GLY A 97 -12.31 -8.05 3.73
CA GLY A 97 -12.15 -6.61 3.93
C GLY A 97 -13.46 -5.92 4.30
N ILE A 98 -14.57 -6.27 3.65
CA ILE A 98 -15.90 -5.74 3.99
C ILE A 98 -16.30 -6.10 5.42
N LEU A 99 -15.93 -7.30 5.89
CA LEU A 99 -16.26 -7.77 7.23
C LEU A 99 -15.38 -7.16 8.32
N VAL A 100 -14.10 -6.89 8.02
CA VAL A 100 -13.10 -6.50 9.02
C VAL A 100 -12.84 -5.00 9.04
N VAL A 101 -12.84 -4.33 7.87
CA VAL A 101 -12.61 -2.89 7.80
C VAL A 101 -13.84 -2.16 8.31
N GLU A 102 -13.66 -1.39 9.38
CA GLU A 102 -14.72 -0.55 9.91
C GLU A 102 -15.03 0.63 8.97
N ASP A 103 -16.30 0.97 8.88
CA ASP A 103 -16.69 2.23 8.26
C ASP A 103 -16.13 3.38 9.10
N THR A 104 -15.46 4.32 8.47
CA THR A 104 -15.09 5.57 9.14
C THR A 104 -16.40 6.27 9.51
N PRO A 105 -16.75 6.42 10.81
CA PRO A 105 -18.03 7.00 11.17
C PRO A 105 -18.16 8.40 10.58
N HIS A 106 -19.35 8.76 10.10
CA HIS A 106 -19.64 10.12 9.63
C HIS A 106 -19.40 11.18 10.74
N THR A 107 -19.37 10.76 11.99
CA THR A 107 -18.97 11.53 13.18
C THR A 107 -17.46 11.75 13.30
N ALA A 108 -16.64 11.13 12.44
CA ALA A 108 -15.20 11.40 12.42
C ALA A 108 -14.90 12.85 11.95
N THR A 109 -15.86 13.52 11.30
CA THR A 109 -15.77 14.94 10.98
C THR A 109 -15.66 15.79 12.25
N GLU A 110 -16.44 15.47 13.29
CA GLU A 110 -16.34 16.15 14.60
C GLU A 110 -15.09 15.73 15.37
N ARG A 111 -14.59 14.49 15.19
CA ARG A 111 -13.35 14.03 15.82
C ARG A 111 -12.09 14.62 15.17
N THR A 112 -12.09 14.88 13.88
CA THR A 112 -10.90 15.39 13.17
C THR A 112 -10.52 16.78 13.64
N ASP A 113 -11.49 17.67 13.77
CA ASP A 113 -11.25 19.04 14.21
C ASP A 113 -10.90 19.12 15.70
N VAL A 114 -11.44 18.19 16.51
CA VAL A 114 -11.20 18.14 17.96
C VAL A 114 -9.81 17.58 18.31
N HIS A 115 -9.28 16.66 17.53
CA HIS A 115 -7.98 16.01 17.84
C HIS A 115 -6.79 16.60 17.08
N VAL A 116 -6.99 17.02 15.84
CA VAL A 116 -5.90 17.53 14.98
C VAL A 116 -5.23 18.77 15.54
N VAL A 117 -6.03 19.73 15.97
CA VAL A 117 -5.47 20.98 16.51
C VAL A 117 -4.65 20.72 17.78
N PRO A 118 -5.15 19.97 18.79
CA PRO A 118 -4.35 19.58 19.95
C PRO A 118 -3.07 18.81 19.59
N ASP A 119 -3.13 17.89 18.62
CA ASP A 119 -1.99 17.07 18.22
C ASP A 119 -0.89 17.94 17.56
N VAL A 120 -1.26 18.81 16.62
CA VAL A 120 -0.31 19.74 15.99
C VAL A 120 0.26 20.72 17.02
N LEU A 121 -0.57 21.21 17.95
CA LEU A 121 -0.10 22.07 19.04
C LEU A 121 0.84 21.31 19.98
N GLY A 122 0.61 20.02 20.23
CA GLY A 122 1.52 19.16 20.99
C GLY A 122 2.91 19.09 20.36
N VAL A 123 2.97 18.88 19.03
CA VAL A 123 4.24 18.92 18.27
C VAL A 123 4.87 20.31 18.35
N TYR A 124 4.08 21.37 18.19
CA TYR A 124 4.56 22.77 18.29
C TYR A 124 5.17 23.06 19.67
N HIS A 125 4.47 22.72 20.76
CA HIS A 125 4.98 22.94 22.12
C HIS A 125 6.24 22.13 22.41
N THR A 126 6.35 20.93 21.88
CA THR A 126 7.58 20.14 21.99
C THR A 126 8.74 20.86 21.31
N LEU A 127 8.55 21.35 20.08
CA LEU A 127 9.56 22.13 19.37
C LEU A 127 9.91 23.43 20.10
N GLU A 128 8.90 24.13 20.60
CA GLU A 128 9.10 25.39 21.35
C GLU A 128 9.92 25.14 22.63
N GLN A 129 9.65 24.07 23.36
CA GLN A 129 10.43 23.66 24.55
C GLN A 129 11.90 23.34 24.18
N LEU A 130 12.12 22.52 23.12
CA LEU A 130 13.46 22.19 22.69
C LEU A 130 14.30 23.42 22.32
N VAL A 131 13.71 24.36 21.58
CA VAL A 131 14.35 25.59 21.18
C VAL A 131 14.50 26.56 22.38
N GLY A 132 13.49 26.61 23.25
CA GLY A 132 13.44 27.47 24.43
C GLY A 132 14.56 27.19 25.45
N HIS A 133 15.12 25.97 25.44
CA HIS A 133 16.31 25.66 26.25
C HIS A 133 17.56 26.41 25.77
N VAL A 134 17.58 26.89 24.52
CA VAL A 134 18.74 27.53 23.90
C VAL A 134 18.50 29.04 23.70
N VAL A 135 17.29 29.42 23.27
CA VAL A 135 16.95 30.80 22.93
C VAL A 135 15.50 31.10 23.30
N THR A 136 15.22 32.29 23.87
CA THR A 136 13.83 32.74 24.08
C THR A 136 13.17 33.00 22.73
N PRO A 137 12.09 32.27 22.36
CA PRO A 137 11.52 32.38 21.02
C PRO A 137 10.87 33.75 20.76
N SER A 138 11.35 34.48 19.75
CA SER A 138 10.66 35.66 19.25
C SER A 138 9.34 35.29 18.56
N ALA A 139 8.44 36.26 18.35
CA ALA A 139 7.16 36.01 17.66
C ALA A 139 7.36 35.44 16.23
N GLN A 140 8.44 35.84 15.54
CA GLN A 140 8.79 35.30 14.23
C GLN A 140 9.22 33.84 14.34
N LEU A 141 10.04 33.48 15.32
CA LEU A 141 10.49 32.12 15.56
C LEU A 141 9.32 31.21 15.94
N GLN A 142 8.39 31.67 16.78
CA GLN A 142 7.17 30.93 17.12
C GLN A 142 6.32 30.62 15.88
N ASN A 143 6.17 31.56 14.94
CA ASN A 143 5.45 31.30 13.68
C ASN A 143 6.19 30.26 12.81
N ILE A 144 7.52 30.33 12.75
CA ILE A 144 8.32 29.32 12.02
C ILE A 144 8.15 27.92 12.66
N LEU A 145 8.24 27.84 13.99
CA LEU A 145 8.06 26.58 14.72
C LEU A 145 6.66 25.96 14.50
N LEU A 146 5.62 26.79 14.46
CA LEU A 146 4.28 26.30 14.14
C LEU A 146 4.18 25.76 12.72
N ARG A 147 4.75 26.45 11.72
CA ARG A 147 4.80 25.95 10.34
C ARG A 147 5.58 24.64 10.21
N ILE A 148 6.66 24.51 10.96
CA ILE A 148 7.43 23.25 11.05
C ILE A 148 6.57 22.16 11.69
N ALA A 149 5.87 22.44 12.79
CA ALA A 149 4.98 21.49 13.45
C ALA A 149 3.86 20.99 12.50
N ILE A 150 3.23 21.91 11.76
CA ILE A 150 2.24 21.61 10.73
C ILE A 150 2.84 20.70 9.64
N ALA A 151 4.03 21.03 9.14
CA ALA A 151 4.70 20.24 8.10
C ALA A 151 5.09 18.85 8.62
N LEU A 152 5.60 18.73 9.84
CA LEU A 152 5.92 17.45 10.46
C LEU A 152 4.67 16.60 10.62
N TYR A 153 3.57 17.16 11.11
CA TYR A 153 2.35 16.43 11.34
C TYR A 153 1.71 15.95 10.03
N TRP A 154 1.59 16.81 9.02
CA TRP A 154 0.89 16.51 7.78
C TRP A 154 1.69 15.73 6.76
N TRP A 155 3.04 15.79 6.79
CA TRP A 155 3.87 15.17 5.76
C TRP A 155 4.82 14.12 6.33
N THR A 156 5.54 14.45 7.40
CA THR A 156 6.58 13.55 7.92
C THR A 156 5.98 12.34 8.62
N ILE A 157 4.96 12.54 9.47
CA ILE A 157 4.30 11.42 10.17
C ILE A 157 3.64 10.47 9.16
N PRO A 158 2.80 10.91 8.21
CA PRO A 158 2.24 10.03 7.20
C PRO A 158 3.28 9.31 6.34
N TRP A 159 4.37 10.00 6.01
CA TRP A 159 5.48 9.39 5.29
C TRP A 159 6.16 8.27 6.09
N LEU A 160 6.42 8.50 7.37
CA LEU A 160 6.98 7.48 8.27
C LEU A 160 6.01 6.31 8.48
N GLN A 161 4.72 6.57 8.65
CA GLN A 161 3.67 5.54 8.74
C GLN A 161 3.67 4.65 7.49
N PHE A 162 3.75 5.24 6.30
CA PHE A 162 3.80 4.49 5.05
C PHE A 162 5.01 3.54 4.99
N TRP A 163 6.21 4.03 5.28
CA TRP A 163 7.42 3.20 5.25
C TRP A 163 7.45 2.15 6.36
N PHE A 164 6.93 2.50 7.54
CA PHE A 164 6.79 1.54 8.63
C PHE A 164 5.80 0.42 8.28
N ALA A 165 4.69 0.76 7.64
CA ALA A 165 3.75 -0.24 7.12
C ALA A 165 4.41 -1.16 6.06
N CYS A 166 5.19 -0.58 5.14
CA CYS A 166 5.97 -1.37 4.17
C CYS A 166 6.94 -2.33 4.88
N PHE A 167 7.64 -1.86 5.89
CA PHE A 167 8.57 -2.69 6.68
C PHE A 167 7.84 -3.84 7.39
N VAL A 168 6.73 -3.57 8.05
CA VAL A 168 5.94 -4.61 8.74
C VAL A 168 5.41 -5.64 7.76
N MET A 169 4.88 -5.17 6.62
CA MET A 169 4.37 -6.04 5.57
C MET A 169 5.49 -6.93 4.99
N ASP A 170 6.62 -6.35 4.61
CA ASP A 170 7.75 -7.08 4.03
C ASP A 170 8.36 -8.07 5.04
N ALA A 171 8.46 -7.70 6.32
CA ALA A 171 8.95 -8.58 7.38
C ALA A 171 8.04 -9.80 7.58
N TRP A 172 6.72 -9.60 7.62
CA TRP A 172 5.75 -10.68 7.71
C TRP A 172 5.81 -11.59 6.49
N GLN A 173 5.79 -11.02 5.28
CA GLN A 173 5.86 -11.77 4.03
C GLN A 173 7.15 -12.60 3.97
N TYR A 174 8.29 -12.02 4.31
CA TYR A 174 9.57 -12.72 4.36
C TYR A 174 9.55 -13.89 5.34
N ALA A 175 9.11 -13.67 6.58
CA ALA A 175 9.09 -14.70 7.60
C ALA A 175 8.18 -15.87 7.20
N LEU A 176 6.98 -15.58 6.71
CA LEU A 176 6.02 -16.61 6.30
C LEU A 176 6.46 -17.35 5.04
N HIS A 177 6.92 -16.63 4.02
CA HIS A 177 7.44 -17.20 2.77
C HIS A 177 8.62 -18.14 3.04
N ARG A 178 9.57 -17.72 3.88
CA ARG A 178 10.70 -18.56 4.32
C ARG A 178 10.23 -19.80 5.03
N THR A 179 9.30 -19.68 5.98
CA THR A 179 8.71 -20.83 6.69
C THR A 179 8.06 -21.82 5.74
N MET A 180 7.37 -21.32 4.71
CA MET A 180 6.76 -22.17 3.68
C MET A 180 7.81 -22.93 2.86
N HIS A 181 9.00 -22.37 2.64
CA HIS A 181 10.10 -23.06 1.99
C HIS A 181 10.80 -24.08 2.91
N GLU A 182 10.89 -23.81 4.20
CA GLU A 182 11.55 -24.70 5.17
C GLU A 182 10.69 -25.93 5.51
N SER A 183 9.36 -25.77 5.52
CA SER A 183 8.41 -26.85 5.81
C SER A 183 7.94 -27.57 4.55
N ARG A 184 8.29 -28.87 4.41
CA ARG A 184 7.83 -29.68 3.28
C ARG A 184 6.31 -29.78 3.16
N TRP A 185 5.59 -29.76 4.30
CA TRP A 185 4.13 -29.81 4.30
C TRP A 185 3.54 -28.50 3.80
N LEU A 186 3.97 -27.36 4.33
CA LEU A 186 3.52 -26.01 3.90
C LEU A 186 3.81 -25.79 2.42
N TYR A 187 5.03 -26.16 1.98
CA TYR A 187 5.42 -26.03 0.57
C TYR A 187 4.47 -26.82 -0.33
N ARG A 188 4.28 -28.12 -0.07
CA ARG A 188 3.45 -28.97 -0.92
C ARG A 188 1.99 -28.55 -0.93
N THR A 189 1.45 -28.14 0.22
CA THR A 189 0.02 -27.84 0.38
C THR A 189 -0.34 -26.47 -0.17
N PHE A 190 0.45 -25.44 0.11
CA PHE A 190 0.10 -24.06 -0.20
C PHE A 190 1.06 -23.42 -1.19
N HIS A 191 2.35 -23.45 -0.93
CA HIS A 191 3.35 -22.63 -1.57
C HIS A 191 3.75 -23.10 -2.98
N SER A 192 3.68 -24.39 -3.26
CA SER A 192 4.02 -24.94 -4.58
C SER A 192 3.13 -24.42 -5.72
N HIS A 193 1.99 -23.79 -5.40
CA HIS A 193 1.06 -23.30 -6.42
C HIS A 193 1.66 -22.18 -7.25
N HIS A 194 2.24 -21.16 -6.62
CA HIS A 194 2.83 -20.06 -7.38
C HIS A 194 4.14 -20.47 -8.07
N HIS A 195 4.86 -21.46 -7.56
CA HIS A 195 6.03 -22.04 -8.23
C HIS A 195 5.71 -22.82 -9.51
N ARG A 196 4.44 -22.99 -9.87
CA ARG A 196 4.03 -23.55 -11.17
C ARG A 196 4.17 -22.56 -12.33
N LEU A 197 4.35 -21.29 -12.04
CA LEU A 197 4.68 -20.24 -13.02
C LEU A 197 6.19 -20.06 -13.09
N TYR A 198 6.84 -20.85 -13.94
CA TYR A 198 8.30 -20.76 -14.18
C TYR A 198 8.68 -19.50 -14.98
N VAL A 199 7.79 -19.09 -15.88
CA VAL A 199 7.97 -17.91 -16.71
C VAL A 199 6.92 -16.86 -16.28
N PRO A 200 7.36 -15.75 -15.68
CA PRO A 200 6.46 -14.69 -15.27
C PRO A 200 5.73 -14.07 -16.46
N TYR A 201 4.49 -13.68 -16.26
CA TYR A 201 3.70 -12.90 -17.20
C TYR A 201 2.65 -12.07 -16.48
N ALA A 202 2.06 -11.09 -17.18
CA ALA A 202 1.26 -10.01 -16.62
C ALA A 202 0.27 -10.42 -15.50
N PHE A 203 -0.50 -11.49 -15.70
CA PHE A 203 -1.55 -11.91 -14.75
C PHE A 203 -1.05 -12.83 -13.62
N GLY A 204 0.23 -13.21 -13.62
CA GLY A 204 0.78 -14.16 -12.65
C GLY A 204 1.09 -13.57 -11.27
N ALA A 205 1.14 -12.26 -11.14
CA ALA A 205 1.67 -11.57 -9.95
C ALA A 205 0.94 -11.90 -8.63
N LEU A 206 -0.36 -12.22 -8.68
CA LEU A 206 -1.17 -12.63 -7.53
C LEU A 206 -1.64 -14.09 -7.63
N TYR A 207 -0.98 -14.91 -8.45
CA TYR A 207 -1.31 -16.33 -8.55
C TYR A 207 -0.73 -17.10 -7.39
N ASN A 208 -1.53 -17.34 -6.37
CA ASN A 208 -1.18 -18.09 -5.17
C ASN A 208 -2.26 -19.12 -4.83
N HIS A 209 -1.99 -20.01 -3.88
CA HIS A 209 -3.05 -20.71 -3.19
C HIS A 209 -3.89 -19.72 -2.37
N PRO A 210 -5.24 -19.79 -2.32
CA PRO A 210 -6.07 -18.80 -1.64
C PRO A 210 -5.65 -18.51 -0.18
N ILE A 211 -5.31 -19.56 0.59
CA ILE A 211 -4.83 -19.39 1.98
C ILE A 211 -3.49 -18.66 2.00
N GLU A 212 -2.58 -19.00 1.10
CA GLU A 212 -1.29 -18.31 0.98
C GLU A 212 -1.48 -16.84 0.64
N GLY A 213 -2.30 -16.53 -0.38
CA GLY A 213 -2.58 -15.15 -0.74
C GLY A 213 -3.28 -14.37 0.38
N LEU A 214 -4.20 -14.97 1.14
CA LEU A 214 -4.76 -14.32 2.32
C LEU A 214 -3.70 -14.01 3.37
N LEU A 215 -2.77 -14.92 3.64
CA LEU A 215 -1.74 -14.73 4.65
C LEU A 215 -0.64 -13.77 4.20
N LEU A 216 -0.20 -13.86 2.94
CA LEU A 216 0.90 -13.03 2.43
C LEU A 216 0.43 -11.64 2.01
N ASP A 217 -0.79 -11.49 1.48
CA ASP A 217 -1.26 -10.20 0.97
C ASP A 217 -2.21 -9.53 1.97
N THR A 218 -3.31 -10.20 2.37
CA THR A 218 -4.35 -9.57 3.19
C THR A 218 -3.90 -9.36 4.62
N VAL A 219 -3.39 -10.41 5.28
CA VAL A 219 -2.95 -10.32 6.69
C VAL A 219 -1.74 -9.40 6.80
N SER A 220 -0.76 -9.51 5.91
CA SER A 220 0.43 -8.64 5.93
C SER A 220 0.06 -7.16 5.75
N GLY A 221 -0.84 -6.87 4.81
CA GLY A 221 -1.35 -5.52 4.59
C GLY A 221 -2.12 -4.97 5.80
N ALA A 222 -3.00 -5.78 6.39
CA ALA A 222 -3.76 -5.41 7.59
C ALA A 222 -2.84 -5.17 8.80
N LEU A 223 -1.81 -5.98 8.99
CA LEU A 223 -0.79 -5.77 10.02
C LEU A 223 -0.01 -4.48 9.79
N GLY A 224 0.40 -4.20 8.54
CA GLY A 224 1.06 -2.95 8.19
C GLY A 224 0.20 -1.73 8.48
N GLN A 225 -1.07 -1.76 8.09
CA GLN A 225 -2.05 -0.70 8.38
C GLN A 225 -2.24 -0.51 9.88
N ALA A 226 -2.53 -1.57 10.61
CA ALA A 226 -2.80 -1.51 12.06
C ALA A 226 -1.58 -1.02 12.85
N ALA A 227 -0.38 -1.54 12.55
CA ALA A 227 0.85 -1.18 13.24
C ALA A 227 1.27 0.27 12.98
N SER A 228 0.99 0.79 11.77
CA SER A 228 1.34 2.17 11.41
C SER A 228 0.31 3.21 11.85
N GLY A 229 -0.92 2.80 12.17
CA GLY A 229 -2.01 3.70 12.52
C GLY A 229 -2.53 4.54 11.34
N MET A 230 -2.33 4.08 10.09
CA MET A 230 -2.85 4.76 8.91
C MET A 230 -4.38 4.75 8.87
N ASN A 231 -4.96 5.87 8.42
CA ASN A 231 -6.39 5.93 8.12
C ASN A 231 -6.73 5.21 6.79
N ASN A 232 -8.03 5.00 6.50
CA ASN A 232 -8.49 4.27 5.32
C ASN A 232 -8.05 4.90 3.99
N ARG A 233 -7.91 6.23 3.89
CA ARG A 233 -7.45 6.92 2.67
C ARG A 233 -5.96 6.67 2.41
N MET A 234 -5.16 6.77 3.45
CA MET A 234 -3.73 6.44 3.35
C MET A 234 -3.53 4.96 3.05
N SER A 235 -4.34 4.10 3.66
CA SER A 235 -4.32 2.65 3.38
C SER A 235 -4.69 2.34 1.93
N ALA A 236 -5.64 3.06 1.34
CA ALA A 236 -5.95 2.92 -0.09
C ALA A 236 -4.73 3.21 -0.97
N VAL A 237 -3.99 4.28 -0.67
CA VAL A 237 -2.74 4.62 -1.36
C VAL A 237 -1.67 3.56 -1.12
N PHE A 238 -1.49 3.13 0.13
CA PHE A 238 -0.52 2.11 0.51
C PHE A 238 -0.78 0.78 -0.21
N PHE A 239 -2.00 0.26 -0.19
CA PHE A 239 -2.35 -0.99 -0.87
C PHE A 239 -2.22 -0.86 -2.39
N THR A 240 -2.60 0.28 -2.96
CA THR A 240 -2.45 0.55 -4.40
C THR A 240 -0.99 0.51 -4.82
N ILE A 241 -0.11 1.24 -4.12
CA ILE A 241 1.33 1.27 -4.42
C ILE A 241 1.96 -0.10 -4.20
N SER A 242 1.59 -0.81 -3.13
CA SER A 242 2.07 -2.17 -2.85
C SER A 242 1.68 -3.15 -3.97
N THR A 243 0.46 -3.05 -4.48
CA THR A 243 -0.01 -3.86 -5.61
C THR A 243 0.75 -3.53 -6.89
N PHE A 244 0.95 -2.25 -7.21
CA PHE A 244 1.80 -1.84 -8.34
C PHE A 244 3.22 -2.37 -8.20
N LYS A 245 3.84 -2.24 -7.02
CA LYS A 245 5.17 -2.79 -6.72
C LYS A 245 5.20 -4.30 -7.01
N THR A 246 4.22 -5.05 -6.54
CA THR A 246 4.12 -6.50 -6.77
C THR A 246 4.03 -6.83 -8.27
N CYS A 247 3.16 -6.17 -9.03
CA CYS A 247 3.03 -6.37 -10.47
C CYS A 247 4.33 -6.03 -11.21
N LEU A 248 4.96 -4.90 -10.87
CA LEU A 248 6.22 -4.46 -11.49
C LEU A 248 7.37 -5.42 -11.19
N LEU A 249 7.54 -5.84 -9.94
CA LEU A 249 8.62 -6.76 -9.53
C LEU A 249 8.43 -8.14 -10.16
N TYR A 250 7.19 -8.61 -10.27
CA TYR A 250 6.89 -9.90 -10.87
C TYR A 250 7.17 -9.93 -12.37
N THR A 251 6.93 -8.83 -13.08
CA THR A 251 7.18 -8.70 -14.53
C THR A 251 8.59 -8.21 -14.86
N SER A 252 9.37 -7.79 -13.84
CA SER A 252 10.74 -7.31 -14.03
C SER A 252 11.75 -8.45 -14.03
N PRO A 253 12.88 -8.31 -14.78
CA PRO A 253 13.92 -9.31 -14.81
C PRO A 253 14.55 -9.55 -13.42
N SER A 254 14.52 -10.80 -12.98
CA SER A 254 15.29 -11.21 -11.81
C SER A 254 16.79 -11.28 -12.13
N PRO A 255 17.69 -10.88 -11.21
CA PRO A 255 19.13 -11.09 -11.40
C PRO A 255 19.52 -12.55 -11.61
N ARG A 256 18.67 -13.52 -11.20
CA ARG A 256 18.90 -14.95 -11.40
C ARG A 256 18.60 -15.39 -12.84
N ASP A 257 17.68 -14.73 -13.55
CA ASP A 257 17.31 -15.08 -14.92
C ASP A 257 18.46 -14.81 -15.90
N LYS A 258 19.32 -13.81 -15.59
CA LYS A 258 20.54 -13.51 -16.37
C LYS A 258 21.66 -14.54 -16.23
N ARG A 259 21.58 -15.47 -15.26
CA ARG A 259 22.59 -16.53 -15.07
C ARG A 259 22.23 -17.85 -15.76
N GLN A 260 21.01 -17.94 -16.34
CA GLN A 260 20.52 -19.13 -17.03
C GLN A 260 20.48 -18.96 -18.57
N SER A 261 20.83 -17.80 -19.07
CA SER A 261 21.08 -17.49 -20.49
C SER A 261 22.58 -17.48 -20.77
#